data_bc53880c8ae58c472e34f4cef97bfefe
#
_entry.id   bc53880c8ae58c472e34f4cef97bfefe
#
_cell.length_a   1.000
_cell.length_b   1.000
_cell.length_c   1.000
_cell.angle_alpha   90.00
_cell.angle_beta   90.00
_cell.angle_gamma   90.00
#
_symmetry.space_group_name_H-M   'P 1'
#
loop_
_entity.id
_entity.type
_entity.pdbx_description
1 polymer ?
#
loop_
_entity_poly.entity_id
_entity_poly.type
_entity_poly.pdbx_seq_one_letter_code
_entity_poly.pdbx_strand_id
1 'polypeptide(L)'
;MKLGKFVGLALMALTLGLAGQSLAAEPIKIGVYLPLTGQNAFGGQLELEGVQLALKDMPEVLGRPIELVVVDNKSDKVEAANAVKRLVERDKVVALIGTYGSSLAMAGAEVAEKAKVPGVGTSCTSPLVTQGKKYYFRACFIDPYQGAAAATYAYENLGLRKAAVLMDMTNDYAVGLSSFFTRSFKKLGGEVVANLKYSSGDQDFTAQLTELSAKK
;
A
#
# COMPACT_ATOMS: atom_id res chain seq x y z
N MET A 1 -22.24 -49.56 -52.19
CA MET A 1 -22.77 -49.44 -50.81
C MET A 1 -21.68 -49.43 -49.72
N LYS A 2 -20.46 -48.93 -50.01
CA LYS A 2 -19.34 -48.82 -49.01
C LYS A 2 -18.84 -47.40 -48.75
N LEU A 3 -19.28 -46.39 -49.55
CA LEU A 3 -18.81 -44.99 -49.42
C LEU A 3 -19.50 -44.22 -48.27
N GLY A 4 -20.77 -44.51 -47.97
CA GLY A 4 -21.54 -43.83 -46.93
C GLY A 4 -21.10 -44.14 -45.47
N LYS A 5 -20.45 -45.26 -45.20
CA LYS A 5 -20.00 -45.61 -43.86
C LYS A 5 -18.73 -44.89 -43.45
N PHE A 6 -17.85 -44.50 -44.39
CA PHE A 6 -16.64 -43.74 -44.14
C PHE A 6 -16.90 -42.25 -43.89
N VAL A 7 -17.90 -41.66 -44.52
CA VAL A 7 -18.28 -40.27 -44.33
C VAL A 7 -18.90 -40.06 -42.92
N GLY A 8 -19.73 -41.01 -42.46
CA GLY A 8 -20.31 -40.95 -41.12
C GLY A 8 -19.28 -41.05 -39.99
N LEU A 9 -18.23 -41.85 -40.13
CA LEU A 9 -17.17 -42.00 -39.15
C LEU A 9 -16.26 -40.79 -39.09
N ALA A 10 -15.99 -40.13 -40.23
CA ALA A 10 -15.17 -38.92 -40.32
C ALA A 10 -15.89 -37.70 -39.71
N LEU A 11 -17.22 -37.58 -39.89
CA LEU A 11 -17.99 -36.51 -39.23
C LEU A 11 -18.10 -36.69 -37.73
N MET A 12 -18.20 -37.94 -37.22
CA MET A 12 -18.27 -38.23 -35.78
C MET A 12 -16.93 -38.01 -35.09
N ALA A 13 -15.78 -38.21 -35.77
CA ALA A 13 -14.45 -37.90 -35.26
C ALA A 13 -14.19 -36.41 -35.20
N LEU A 14 -14.75 -35.62 -36.13
CA LEU A 14 -14.58 -34.17 -36.16
C LEU A 14 -15.38 -33.45 -35.04
N THR A 15 -16.54 -34.00 -34.64
CA THR A 15 -17.34 -33.43 -33.54
C THR A 15 -16.77 -33.78 -32.13
N LEU A 16 -16.05 -34.86 -31.97
CA LEU A 16 -15.36 -35.22 -30.72
C LEU A 16 -14.10 -34.37 -30.51
N GLY A 17 -13.49 -33.84 -31.57
CA GLY A 17 -12.29 -32.99 -31.47
C GLY A 17 -12.58 -31.55 -31.00
N LEU A 18 -13.83 -31.08 -31.09
CA LEU A 18 -14.22 -29.72 -30.66
C LEU A 18 -14.74 -29.67 -29.20
N ALA A 19 -14.98 -30.82 -28.56
CA ALA A 19 -15.51 -30.84 -27.19
C ALA A 19 -14.46 -30.71 -26.07
N GLY A 20 -13.17 -30.52 -26.42
CA GLY A 20 -12.05 -30.56 -25.47
C GLY A 20 -11.33 -29.23 -25.25
N GLN A 21 -11.73 -28.14 -25.85
CA GLN A 21 -11.18 -26.84 -25.47
C GLN A 21 -11.99 -26.30 -24.28
N SER A 22 -11.63 -26.74 -23.08
CA SER A 22 -11.93 -26.00 -21.86
C SER A 22 -11.28 -24.61 -22.05
N LEU A 23 -12.05 -23.61 -22.42
CA LEU A 23 -11.62 -22.23 -22.36
C LEU A 23 -11.25 -21.97 -20.92
N ALA A 24 -9.96 -22.04 -20.60
CA ALA A 24 -9.47 -21.64 -19.30
C ALA A 24 -10.07 -20.26 -18.99
N ALA A 25 -10.80 -20.16 -17.88
CA ALA A 25 -11.43 -18.89 -17.51
C ALA A 25 -10.36 -17.81 -17.44
N GLU A 26 -10.63 -16.66 -18.06
CA GLU A 26 -9.68 -15.54 -18.03
C GLU A 26 -9.32 -15.18 -16.58
N PRO A 27 -8.04 -14.94 -16.27
CA PRO A 27 -7.61 -14.64 -14.91
C PRO A 27 -8.25 -13.35 -14.38
N ILE A 28 -8.43 -13.29 -13.06
CA ILE A 28 -8.78 -12.07 -12.35
C ILE A 28 -7.48 -11.32 -12.06
N LYS A 29 -7.30 -10.16 -12.70
CA LYS A 29 -6.10 -9.34 -12.50
C LYS A 29 -6.24 -8.46 -11.27
N ILE A 30 -5.30 -8.61 -10.33
CA ILE A 30 -5.15 -7.75 -9.15
C ILE A 30 -3.86 -6.96 -9.29
N GLY A 31 -3.96 -5.64 -9.25
CA GLY A 31 -2.81 -4.75 -9.30
C GLY A 31 -2.14 -4.64 -7.93
N VAL A 32 -0.82 -4.75 -7.90
CA VAL A 32 -0.01 -4.56 -6.70
C VAL A 32 0.97 -3.44 -6.98
N TYR A 33 0.90 -2.32 -6.21
CA TYR A 33 1.83 -1.22 -6.37
C TYR A 33 2.56 -0.97 -5.05
N LEU A 34 3.82 -1.30 -4.99
CA LEU A 34 4.65 -1.26 -3.78
C LEU A 34 5.98 -0.57 -4.05
N PRO A 35 6.63 0.03 -3.06
CA PRO A 35 7.99 0.54 -3.20
C PRO A 35 8.97 -0.64 -3.16
N LEU A 36 9.30 -1.19 -4.32
CA LEU A 36 10.26 -2.30 -4.42
C LEU A 36 11.71 -1.82 -4.55
N THR A 37 11.88 -0.53 -4.86
CA THR A 37 13.15 0.19 -4.87
C THR A 37 13.03 1.53 -4.11
N GLY A 38 14.18 2.17 -3.83
CA GLY A 38 14.23 3.42 -3.08
C GLY A 38 14.21 3.22 -1.56
N GLN A 39 13.97 4.32 -0.82
CA GLN A 39 14.11 4.35 0.64
C GLN A 39 13.13 3.45 1.41
N ASN A 40 12.00 3.10 0.82
CA ASN A 40 10.98 2.25 1.44
C ASN A 40 11.02 0.80 0.93
N ALA A 41 12.04 0.42 0.15
CA ALA A 41 12.11 -0.87 -0.53
C ALA A 41 11.98 -2.07 0.42
N PHE A 42 12.62 -2.01 1.59
CA PHE A 42 12.55 -3.10 2.57
C PHE A 42 11.10 -3.41 2.99
N GLY A 43 10.33 -2.36 3.34
CA GLY A 43 8.92 -2.54 3.73
C GLY A 43 8.06 -3.05 2.57
N GLY A 44 8.27 -2.50 1.36
CA GLY A 44 7.53 -2.92 0.17
C GLY A 44 7.80 -4.36 -0.25
N GLN A 45 9.04 -4.84 -0.09
CA GLN A 45 9.40 -6.23 -0.37
C GLN A 45 8.72 -7.21 0.61
N LEU A 46 8.71 -6.90 1.92
CA LEU A 46 8.00 -7.71 2.92
C LEU A 46 6.49 -7.78 2.63
N GLU A 47 5.89 -6.66 2.21
CA GLU A 47 4.48 -6.64 1.82
C GLU A 47 4.22 -7.49 0.57
N LEU A 48 5.12 -7.46 -0.42
CA LEU A 48 5.02 -8.30 -1.60
C LEU A 48 5.08 -9.79 -1.26
N GLU A 49 5.96 -10.19 -0.34
CA GLU A 49 6.03 -11.57 0.16
C GLU A 49 4.71 -12.00 0.79
N GLY A 50 4.08 -11.11 1.60
CA GLY A 50 2.76 -11.36 2.17
C GLY A 50 1.67 -11.53 1.11
N VAL A 51 1.66 -10.69 0.08
CA VAL A 51 0.71 -10.81 -1.05
C VAL A 51 0.92 -12.12 -1.83
N GLN A 52 2.18 -12.50 -2.05
CA GLN A 52 2.52 -13.76 -2.73
C GLN A 52 2.14 -15.00 -1.90
N LEU A 53 2.28 -14.92 -0.57
CA LEU A 53 1.84 -15.97 0.33
C LEU A 53 0.31 -16.14 0.28
N ALA A 54 -0.43 -15.03 0.34
CA ALA A 54 -1.89 -15.06 0.20
C ALA A 54 -2.35 -15.64 -1.14
N LEU A 55 -1.63 -15.37 -2.23
CA LEU A 55 -1.91 -15.97 -3.53
C LEU A 55 -1.68 -17.49 -3.53
N LYS A 56 -0.68 -18.01 -2.80
CA LYS A 56 -0.47 -19.46 -2.68
C LYS A 56 -1.62 -20.14 -1.93
N ASP A 57 -2.15 -19.48 -0.90
CA ASP A 57 -3.24 -20.00 -0.10
C ASP A 57 -4.59 -19.89 -0.83
N MET A 58 -4.76 -18.86 -1.67
CA MET A 58 -5.97 -18.61 -2.45
C MET A 58 -5.61 -18.26 -3.91
N PRO A 59 -5.27 -19.27 -4.72
CA PRO A 59 -4.81 -19.03 -6.09
C PRO A 59 -5.92 -18.67 -7.07
N GLU A 60 -7.19 -18.84 -6.68
CA GLU A 60 -8.35 -18.56 -7.53
C GLU A 60 -9.51 -17.94 -6.74
N VAL A 61 -10.34 -17.20 -7.43
CA VAL A 61 -11.60 -16.63 -6.93
C VAL A 61 -12.70 -16.86 -7.96
N LEU A 62 -13.89 -17.31 -7.53
CA LEU A 62 -15.02 -17.62 -8.41
C LEU A 62 -14.68 -18.63 -9.54
N GLY A 63 -13.81 -19.59 -9.27
CA GLY A 63 -13.35 -20.58 -10.24
C GLY A 63 -12.43 -19.99 -11.34
N ARG A 64 -11.84 -18.80 -11.10
CA ARG A 64 -10.93 -18.13 -12.02
C ARG A 64 -9.58 -17.91 -11.33
N PRO A 65 -8.45 -18.19 -12.00
CA PRO A 65 -7.14 -17.95 -11.42
C PRO A 65 -6.91 -16.46 -11.16
N ILE A 66 -6.14 -16.14 -10.11
CA ILE A 66 -5.69 -14.79 -9.83
C ILE A 66 -4.35 -14.54 -10.53
N GLU A 67 -4.24 -13.42 -11.23
CA GLU A 67 -3.01 -12.89 -11.79
C GLU A 67 -2.62 -11.61 -11.05
N LEU A 68 -1.44 -11.58 -10.41
CA LEU A 68 -0.88 -10.38 -9.81
C LEU A 68 -0.10 -9.57 -10.84
N VAL A 69 -0.49 -8.32 -11.05
CA VAL A 69 0.25 -7.36 -11.86
C VAL A 69 1.01 -6.44 -10.92
N VAL A 70 2.30 -6.71 -10.73
CA VAL A 70 3.15 -5.98 -9.77
C VAL A 70 3.86 -4.81 -10.45
N VAL A 71 3.79 -3.63 -9.83
CA VAL A 71 4.47 -2.41 -10.30
C VAL A 71 5.23 -1.76 -9.15
N ASP A 72 6.51 -1.48 -9.37
CA ASP A 72 7.34 -0.72 -8.44
C ASP A 72 7.00 0.77 -8.52
N ASN A 73 6.67 1.39 -7.38
CA ASN A 73 6.43 2.82 -7.27
C ASN A 73 7.69 3.62 -6.85
N LYS A 74 8.84 2.96 -6.75
CA LYS A 74 10.16 3.54 -6.52
C LYS A 74 10.28 4.45 -5.28
N SER A 75 9.38 4.29 -4.31
CA SER A 75 9.28 5.17 -3.14
C SER A 75 8.98 6.64 -3.49
N ASP A 76 8.36 6.90 -4.64
CA ASP A 76 8.06 8.24 -5.15
C ASP A 76 6.54 8.45 -5.32
N LYS A 77 6.04 9.63 -4.94
CA LYS A 77 4.59 9.96 -5.00
C LYS A 77 4.06 9.99 -6.43
N VAL A 78 4.84 10.51 -7.37
CA VAL A 78 4.43 10.62 -8.78
C VAL A 78 4.41 9.23 -9.41
N GLU A 79 5.44 8.42 -9.12
CA GLU A 79 5.50 7.04 -9.58
C GLU A 79 4.38 6.17 -8.96
N ALA A 80 3.98 6.41 -7.71
CA ALA A 80 2.85 5.72 -7.09
C ALA A 80 1.53 6.03 -7.84
N ALA A 81 1.28 7.29 -8.19
CA ALA A 81 0.12 7.65 -9.01
C ALA A 81 0.18 7.06 -10.42
N ASN A 82 1.36 7.10 -11.06
CA ASN A 82 1.60 6.51 -12.38
C ASN A 82 1.42 4.99 -12.37
N ALA A 83 1.89 4.30 -11.32
CA ALA A 83 1.71 2.86 -11.14
C ALA A 83 0.23 2.48 -11.10
N VAL A 84 -0.57 3.17 -10.29
CA VAL A 84 -2.03 2.91 -10.21
C VAL A 84 -2.71 3.25 -11.54
N LYS A 85 -2.35 4.36 -12.18
CA LYS A 85 -2.90 4.72 -13.49
C LYS A 85 -2.62 3.63 -14.54
N ARG A 86 -1.39 3.13 -14.60
CA ARG A 86 -1.00 2.03 -15.49
C ARG A 86 -1.83 0.78 -15.22
N LEU A 87 -1.91 0.35 -13.94
CA LEU A 87 -2.64 -0.84 -13.53
C LEU A 87 -4.11 -0.78 -13.94
N VAL A 88 -4.74 0.39 -13.76
CA VAL A 88 -6.16 0.58 -14.07
C VAL A 88 -6.40 0.75 -15.57
N GLU A 89 -5.69 1.65 -16.24
CA GLU A 89 -5.98 2.04 -17.61
C GLU A 89 -5.42 1.05 -18.64
N ARG A 90 -4.21 0.52 -18.42
CA ARG A 90 -3.52 -0.36 -19.36
C ARG A 90 -3.73 -1.83 -19.04
N ASP A 91 -3.44 -2.21 -17.78
CA ASP A 91 -3.40 -3.61 -17.38
C ASP A 91 -4.80 -4.13 -17.00
N LYS A 92 -5.80 -3.19 -16.82
CA LYS A 92 -7.22 -3.48 -16.60
C LYS A 92 -7.46 -4.34 -15.35
N VAL A 93 -6.75 -4.05 -14.28
CA VAL A 93 -6.97 -4.73 -13.00
C VAL A 93 -8.32 -4.36 -12.40
N VAL A 94 -8.93 -5.29 -11.67
CA VAL A 94 -10.25 -5.10 -11.05
C VAL A 94 -10.18 -4.64 -9.61
N ALA A 95 -9.01 -4.82 -8.97
CA ALA A 95 -8.73 -4.37 -7.61
C ALA A 95 -7.25 -4.05 -7.44
N LEU A 96 -6.91 -3.30 -6.38
CA LEU A 96 -5.56 -2.86 -6.07
C LEU A 96 -5.16 -3.28 -4.66
N ILE A 97 -3.91 -3.69 -4.48
CA ILE A 97 -3.26 -3.90 -3.19
C ILE A 97 -2.03 -2.99 -3.15
N GLY A 98 -1.83 -2.33 -2.02
CA GLY A 98 -0.69 -1.46 -1.79
C GLY A 98 -1.14 -0.10 -1.24
N THR A 99 -0.30 0.65 -0.70
CA THR A 99 1.17 0.55 -0.72
C THR A 99 1.72 0.80 0.68
N TYR A 100 2.99 0.43 0.89
CA TYR A 100 3.74 0.86 2.06
C TYR A 100 3.99 2.37 2.00
N GLY A 101 3.62 3.09 3.08
CA GLY A 101 3.83 4.53 3.21
C GLY A 101 2.62 5.38 2.80
N SER A 102 2.20 6.25 3.73
CA SER A 102 0.96 7.02 3.60
C SER A 102 0.97 8.01 2.45
N SER A 103 2.10 8.70 2.22
CA SER A 103 2.24 9.68 1.13
C SER A 103 2.08 9.02 -0.25
N LEU A 104 2.64 7.82 -0.42
CA LEU A 104 2.52 7.03 -1.66
C LEU A 104 1.09 6.51 -1.82
N ALA A 105 0.49 6.04 -0.72
CA ALA A 105 -0.88 5.54 -0.72
C ALA A 105 -1.89 6.65 -1.06
N MET A 106 -1.73 7.86 -0.53
CA MET A 106 -2.59 9.00 -0.87
C MET A 106 -2.54 9.32 -2.37
N ALA A 107 -1.34 9.34 -2.97
CA ALA A 107 -1.18 9.60 -4.39
C ALA A 107 -1.86 8.52 -5.26
N GLY A 108 -1.68 7.24 -4.95
CA GLY A 108 -2.32 6.13 -5.66
C GLY A 108 -3.84 6.09 -5.43
N ALA A 109 -4.29 6.35 -4.19
CA ALA A 109 -5.69 6.33 -3.82
C ALA A 109 -6.54 7.37 -4.57
N GLU A 110 -5.97 8.55 -4.89
CA GLU A 110 -6.65 9.56 -5.73
C GLU A 110 -6.96 9.02 -7.12
N VAL A 111 -6.06 8.26 -7.71
CA VAL A 111 -6.25 7.66 -9.04
C VAL A 111 -7.27 6.52 -8.96
N ALA A 112 -7.15 5.65 -7.95
CA ALA A 112 -8.09 4.54 -7.71
C ALA A 112 -9.53 5.05 -7.50
N GLU A 113 -9.71 6.10 -6.68
CA GLU A 113 -11.00 6.72 -6.40
C GLU A 113 -11.66 7.28 -7.67
N LYS A 114 -10.91 8.02 -8.50
CA LYS A 114 -11.41 8.56 -9.77
C LYS A 114 -11.80 7.47 -10.75
N ALA A 115 -11.04 6.38 -10.77
CA ALA A 115 -11.29 5.23 -11.63
C ALA A 115 -12.38 4.30 -11.09
N LYS A 116 -12.82 4.48 -9.83
CA LYS A 116 -13.77 3.61 -9.12
C LYS A 116 -13.28 2.15 -9.04
N VAL A 117 -11.97 1.96 -8.94
CA VAL A 117 -11.36 0.65 -8.74
C VAL A 117 -11.04 0.48 -7.26
N PRO A 118 -11.57 -0.55 -6.58
CA PRO A 118 -11.34 -0.75 -5.16
C PRO A 118 -9.87 -1.05 -4.89
N GLY A 119 -9.33 -0.43 -3.83
CA GLY A 119 -7.97 -0.64 -3.38
C GLY A 119 -7.89 -0.84 -1.87
N VAL A 120 -6.96 -1.68 -1.42
CA VAL A 120 -6.65 -1.91 -0.01
C VAL A 120 -5.22 -1.50 0.26
N GLY A 121 -5.06 -0.43 1.04
CA GLY A 121 -3.76 0.01 1.54
C GLY A 121 -3.22 -0.95 2.60
N THR A 122 -1.95 -1.26 2.53
CA THR A 122 -1.26 -2.21 3.41
C THR A 122 -0.74 -1.52 4.67
N SER A 123 0.39 -0.81 4.60
CA SER A 123 0.98 -0.09 5.73
C SER A 123 0.97 1.43 5.48
N CYS A 124 -0.22 2.01 5.46
CA CYS A 124 -0.47 3.43 5.19
C CYS A 124 -1.38 4.03 6.27
N THR A 125 -0.80 4.34 7.41
CA THR A 125 -1.47 4.59 8.69
C THR A 125 -2.09 5.99 8.84
N SER A 126 -1.75 6.97 7.98
CA SER A 126 -2.36 8.30 8.04
C SER A 126 -3.88 8.24 7.79
N PRO A 127 -4.71 8.86 8.63
CA PRO A 127 -6.15 8.93 8.39
C PRO A 127 -6.52 9.48 7.01
N LEU A 128 -5.72 10.38 6.46
CA LEU A 128 -5.95 11.05 5.18
C LEU A 128 -5.97 10.08 3.99
N VAL A 129 -5.36 8.90 4.11
CA VAL A 129 -5.32 7.90 3.03
C VAL A 129 -6.72 7.49 2.58
N THR A 130 -7.65 7.29 3.53
CA THR A 130 -9.00 6.84 3.24
C THR A 130 -10.09 7.89 3.51
N GLN A 131 -9.72 9.03 4.08
CA GLN A 131 -10.66 10.09 4.38
C GLN A 131 -11.33 10.62 3.11
N GLY A 132 -12.67 10.57 3.06
CA GLY A 132 -13.46 11.03 1.93
C GLY A 132 -13.45 10.11 0.71
N LYS A 133 -12.83 8.94 0.79
CA LYS A 133 -12.78 7.96 -0.30
C LYS A 133 -13.81 6.85 -0.14
N LYS A 134 -14.39 6.41 -1.26
CA LYS A 134 -15.38 5.33 -1.34
C LYS A 134 -14.77 4.03 -1.85
N TYR A 135 -13.68 4.14 -2.60
CA TYR A 135 -13.03 3.01 -3.27
C TYR A 135 -11.67 2.66 -2.69
N TYR A 136 -11.18 3.39 -1.67
CA TYR A 136 -9.89 3.07 -1.08
C TYR A 136 -10.01 2.80 0.43
N PHE A 137 -9.58 1.61 0.83
CA PHE A 137 -9.65 1.05 2.18
C PHE A 137 -8.23 0.84 2.73
N ARG A 138 -8.11 0.38 3.97
CA ARG A 138 -6.84 -0.04 4.57
C ARG A 138 -7.01 -1.25 5.48
N ALA A 139 -5.94 -2.03 5.65
CA ALA A 139 -5.88 -3.17 6.55
C ALA A 139 -5.01 -2.94 7.79
N CYS A 140 -4.50 -1.71 8.02
CA CYS A 140 -3.66 -1.35 9.16
C CYS A 140 -4.38 -0.41 10.14
N PHE A 141 -3.81 -0.27 11.36
CA PHE A 141 -4.23 0.75 12.32
C PHE A 141 -3.94 2.17 11.81
N ILE A 142 -4.36 3.19 12.55
CA ILE A 142 -4.19 4.60 12.15
C ILE A 142 -3.31 5.39 13.13
N ASP A 143 -2.67 6.44 12.64
CA ASP A 143 -1.73 7.29 13.37
C ASP A 143 -2.26 7.93 14.66
N PRO A 144 -3.55 8.29 14.81
CA PRO A 144 -4.07 8.73 16.10
C PRO A 144 -3.84 7.72 17.22
N TYR A 145 -4.03 6.43 16.94
CA TYR A 145 -3.73 5.36 17.89
C TYR A 145 -2.23 5.22 18.12
N GLN A 146 -1.44 5.20 17.05
CA GLN A 146 0.01 5.06 17.12
C GLN A 146 0.65 6.21 17.91
N GLY A 147 0.26 7.45 17.62
CA GLY A 147 0.76 8.63 18.32
C GLY A 147 0.36 8.65 19.81
N ALA A 148 -0.86 8.22 20.12
CA ALA A 148 -1.32 8.11 21.50
C ALA A 148 -0.55 7.00 22.25
N ALA A 149 -0.37 5.82 21.64
CA ALA A 149 0.37 4.72 22.25
C ALA A 149 1.83 5.09 22.54
N ALA A 150 2.50 5.73 21.58
CA ALA A 150 3.88 6.22 21.77
C ALA A 150 3.98 7.27 22.88
N ALA A 151 3.03 8.22 22.95
CA ALA A 151 3.00 9.22 24.00
C ALA A 151 2.74 8.63 25.39
N THR A 152 1.79 7.69 25.48
CA THR A 152 1.49 6.98 26.74
C THR A 152 2.69 6.19 27.21
N TYR A 153 3.33 5.43 26.31
CA TYR A 153 4.53 4.67 26.67
C TYR A 153 5.65 5.56 27.16
N ALA A 154 5.93 6.67 26.48
CA ALA A 154 6.95 7.63 26.89
C ALA A 154 6.64 8.23 28.27
N TYR A 155 5.39 8.64 28.50
CA TYR A 155 4.99 9.32 29.74
C TYR A 155 4.80 8.38 30.91
N GLU A 156 4.06 7.29 30.76
CA GLU A 156 3.67 6.39 31.85
C GLU A 156 4.70 5.29 32.11
N ASN A 157 5.24 4.67 31.04
CA ASN A 157 6.16 3.56 31.22
C ASN A 157 7.61 4.00 31.38
N LEU A 158 8.07 5.02 30.62
CA LEU A 158 9.43 5.54 30.72
C LEU A 158 9.57 6.71 31.70
N GLY A 159 8.47 7.23 32.24
CA GLY A 159 8.48 8.35 33.20
C GLY A 159 8.93 9.69 32.60
N LEU A 160 8.98 9.81 31.27
CA LEU A 160 9.45 11.02 30.61
C LEU A 160 8.43 12.14 30.73
N ARG A 161 8.92 13.36 30.95
CA ARG A 161 8.10 14.57 31.08
C ARG A 161 8.41 15.61 30.01
N LYS A 162 9.55 15.50 29.34
CA LYS A 162 9.98 16.34 28.23
C LYS A 162 10.27 15.48 27.00
N ALA A 163 9.91 15.95 25.86
CA ALA A 163 10.20 15.31 24.57
C ALA A 163 10.56 16.38 23.52
N ALA A 164 11.42 16.00 22.58
CA ALA A 164 11.61 16.75 21.35
C ALA A 164 11.13 15.91 20.16
N VAL A 165 10.54 16.55 19.20
CA VAL A 165 10.07 15.91 17.96
C VAL A 165 10.95 16.37 16.81
N LEU A 166 11.62 15.42 16.14
CA LEU A 166 12.34 15.65 14.89
C LEU A 166 11.53 15.01 13.74
N MET A 167 11.04 15.84 12.83
CA MET A 167 10.02 15.48 11.85
C MET A 167 10.50 15.69 10.42
N ASP A 168 10.35 14.68 9.58
CA ASP A 168 10.44 14.83 8.13
C ASP A 168 9.23 15.64 7.62
N MET A 169 9.48 16.91 7.21
CA MET A 169 8.41 17.79 6.74
C MET A 169 7.93 17.47 5.32
N THR A 170 8.64 16.63 4.59
CA THR A 170 8.28 16.22 3.21
C THR A 170 7.42 14.96 3.18
N ASN A 171 7.27 14.29 4.33
CA ASN A 171 6.54 13.04 4.48
C ASN A 171 5.24 13.24 5.27
N ASP A 172 4.10 13.10 4.60
CA ASP A 172 2.77 13.32 5.19
C ASP A 172 2.48 12.41 6.40
N TYR A 173 3.03 11.18 6.42
CA TYR A 173 2.96 10.29 7.58
C TYR A 173 3.69 10.90 8.78
N ALA A 174 4.95 11.32 8.61
CA ALA A 174 5.74 11.89 9.68
C ALA A 174 5.11 13.16 10.26
N VAL A 175 4.56 14.03 9.40
CA VAL A 175 3.83 15.24 9.81
C VAL A 175 2.60 14.88 10.64
N GLY A 176 1.78 13.95 10.18
CA GLY A 176 0.58 13.49 10.89
C GLY A 176 0.90 12.86 12.23
N LEU A 177 1.78 11.87 12.25
CA LEU A 177 2.18 11.14 13.46
C LEU A 177 2.78 12.06 14.52
N SER A 178 3.67 12.98 14.12
CA SER A 178 4.25 13.97 15.03
C SER A 178 3.19 14.83 15.72
N SER A 179 2.15 15.23 14.98
CA SER A 179 1.03 15.98 15.51
C SER A 179 0.21 15.16 16.53
N PHE A 180 -0.07 13.90 16.23
CA PHE A 180 -0.82 13.01 17.15
C PHE A 180 -0.03 12.70 18.41
N PHE A 181 1.26 12.39 18.29
CA PHE A 181 2.17 12.22 19.44
C PHE A 181 2.18 13.49 20.31
N THR A 182 2.49 14.64 19.73
CA THR A 182 2.59 15.92 20.44
C THR A 182 1.32 16.24 21.21
N ARG A 183 0.15 16.07 20.58
CA ARG A 183 -1.14 16.32 21.23
C ARG A 183 -1.37 15.37 22.41
N SER A 184 -1.13 14.09 22.22
CA SER A 184 -1.32 13.07 23.23
C SER A 184 -0.36 13.25 24.40
N PHE A 185 0.92 13.53 24.13
CA PHE A 185 1.93 13.75 25.17
C PHE A 185 1.64 14.98 26.03
N LYS A 186 1.20 16.09 25.40
CA LYS A 186 0.75 17.28 26.13
C LYS A 186 -0.52 17.03 26.96
N LYS A 187 -1.46 16.22 26.44
CA LYS A 187 -2.68 15.85 27.19
C LYS A 187 -2.38 15.05 28.45
N LEU A 188 -1.30 14.26 28.46
CA LEU A 188 -0.82 13.52 29.63
C LEU A 188 -0.08 14.41 30.64
N GLY A 189 0.22 15.66 30.31
CA GLY A 189 0.98 16.58 31.14
C GLY A 189 2.46 16.70 30.77
N GLY A 190 2.87 16.09 29.67
CA GLY A 190 4.24 16.22 29.13
C GLY A 190 4.46 17.53 28.38
N GLU A 191 5.70 17.95 28.29
CA GLU A 191 6.16 19.12 27.56
C GLU A 191 6.90 18.71 26.27
N VAL A 192 6.52 19.27 25.12
CA VAL A 192 7.29 19.16 23.88
C VAL A 192 8.18 20.39 23.78
N VAL A 193 9.45 20.23 24.12
CA VAL A 193 10.43 21.31 24.23
C VAL A 193 10.94 21.81 22.88
N ALA A 194 10.87 21.00 21.84
CA ALA A 194 11.26 21.37 20.49
C ALA A 194 10.46 20.60 19.43
N ASN A 195 10.14 21.26 18.32
CA ASN A 195 9.61 20.66 17.10
C ASN A 195 10.55 21.01 15.95
N LEU A 196 11.49 20.11 15.70
CA LEU A 196 12.53 20.25 14.70
C LEU A 196 12.10 19.64 13.39
N LYS A 197 12.57 20.21 12.28
CA LYS A 197 12.18 19.78 10.94
C LYS A 197 13.41 19.43 10.12
N TYR A 198 13.26 18.45 9.24
CA TYR A 198 14.22 18.11 8.19
C TYR A 198 13.48 17.69 6.93
N SER A 199 14.19 17.53 5.84
CA SER A 199 13.67 17.00 4.58
C SER A 199 14.24 15.59 4.32
N SER A 200 13.44 14.72 3.72
CA SER A 200 13.94 13.38 3.30
C SER A 200 15.22 13.54 2.47
N GLY A 201 16.25 12.79 2.86
CA GLY A 201 17.57 12.85 2.22
C GLY A 201 18.58 13.81 2.88
N ASP A 202 18.16 14.65 3.83
CA ASP A 202 19.09 15.47 4.60
C ASP A 202 20.08 14.57 5.35
N GLN A 203 21.35 14.98 5.34
CA GLN A 203 22.44 14.28 6.05
C GLN A 203 23.09 15.14 7.14
N ASP A 204 22.86 16.45 7.12
CA ASP A 204 23.37 17.38 8.13
C ASP A 204 22.24 17.83 9.06
N PHE A 205 22.34 17.47 10.32
CA PHE A 205 21.38 17.80 11.37
C PHE A 205 21.98 18.76 12.40
N THR A 206 23.11 19.40 12.10
CA THR A 206 23.84 20.28 13.02
C THR A 206 22.95 21.40 13.57
N ALA A 207 22.12 22.02 12.75
CA ALA A 207 21.22 23.09 13.16
C ALA A 207 20.17 22.59 14.17
N GLN A 208 19.52 21.44 13.87
CA GLN A 208 18.51 20.82 14.73
C GLN A 208 19.11 20.37 16.07
N LEU A 209 20.31 19.78 16.06
CA LEU A 209 21.01 19.33 17.26
C LEU A 209 21.46 20.51 18.12
N THR A 210 21.90 21.62 17.50
CA THR A 210 22.26 22.86 18.20
C THR A 210 21.04 23.46 18.89
N GLU A 211 19.92 23.58 18.20
CA GLU A 211 18.67 24.07 18.79
C GLU A 211 18.22 23.18 19.95
N LEU A 212 18.28 21.86 19.80
CA LEU A 212 17.91 20.92 20.85
C LEU A 212 18.82 21.03 22.09
N SER A 213 20.12 21.21 21.88
CA SER A 213 21.08 21.37 22.96
C SER A 213 20.83 22.63 23.81
N ALA A 214 20.26 23.66 23.23
CA ALA A 214 19.88 24.89 23.94
C ALA A 214 18.60 24.75 24.78
N LYS A 215 17.86 23.63 24.67
CA LYS A 215 16.59 23.36 25.37
C LYS A 215 16.73 22.43 26.59
N LYS A 216 17.95 22.27 27.10
CA LYS A 216 18.23 21.43 28.28
C LYS A 216 17.56 21.93 29.55
#